data_a9a6824b25ce084af4960acf741671e4
#
_entry.id   a9a6824b25ce084af4960acf741671e4
#
_cell.length_a   1.000
_cell.length_b   1.000
_cell.length_c   1.000
_cell.angle_alpha   90.00
_cell.angle_beta   90.00
_cell.angle_gamma   90.00
#
_symmetry.space_group_name_H-M   'P 1'
#
loop_
_entity.id
_entity.type
_entity.pdbx_description
1 polymer ?
#
loop_
_entity_poly.entity_id
_entity_poly.type
_entity_poly.pdbx_seq_one_letter_code
_entity_poly.pdbx_strand_id
1 'polypeptide(L)'
;MVFDTNLVVAYVRRHQPLPARAVLPYVVVGELKAFALKSNWGYQRVSFLEYIFDEYPIAVMGQALPDLYARLDAYSQGKLLGQPLPRGMSACNMGKNDLWVAATALDLDMPLHTADHDFDHLTALGLVLINEAP
;
A
#
# COMPACT_ATOMS: atom_id res chain seq x y z
N MET A 1 -4.77 -8.94 5.15
CA MET A 1 -4.37 -7.53 5.28
C MET A 1 -3.33 -7.18 4.22
N VAL A 2 -3.46 -6.00 3.65
CA VAL A 2 -2.56 -5.52 2.60
C VAL A 2 -1.41 -4.77 3.25
N PHE A 3 -0.18 -5.04 2.81
CA PHE A 3 1.02 -4.38 3.35
C PHE A 3 1.56 -3.34 2.37
N ASP A 4 1.85 -2.16 2.91
CA ASP A 4 2.52 -1.09 2.18
C ASP A 4 4.03 -1.34 2.09
N THR A 5 4.67 -0.78 1.08
CA THR A 5 6.08 -1.01 0.76
C THR A 5 7.02 -0.71 1.93
N ASN A 6 6.89 0.46 2.54
CA ASN A 6 7.81 0.88 3.61
C ASN A 6 7.74 -0.03 4.83
N LEU A 7 6.57 -0.57 5.10
CA LEU A 7 6.40 -1.50 6.22
C LEU A 7 7.07 -2.84 5.92
N VAL A 8 6.94 -3.35 4.68
CA VAL A 8 7.65 -4.57 4.27
C VAL A 8 9.17 -4.38 4.35
N VAL A 9 9.67 -3.23 3.90
CA VAL A 9 11.10 -2.88 4.02
C VAL A 9 11.56 -2.98 5.48
N ALA A 10 10.78 -2.46 6.40
CA ALA A 10 11.11 -2.51 7.84
C ALA A 10 11.18 -3.96 8.33
N TYR A 11 10.24 -4.82 7.92
CA TYR A 11 10.26 -6.24 8.29
C TYR A 11 11.48 -6.96 7.72
N VAL A 12 11.83 -6.69 6.46
CA VAL A 12 13.02 -7.29 5.84
C VAL A 12 14.28 -6.87 6.58
N ARG A 13 14.41 -5.59 6.93
CA ARG A 13 15.58 -5.09 7.67
C ARG A 13 15.72 -5.72 9.05
N ARG A 14 14.60 -6.06 9.67
CA ARG A 14 14.60 -6.76 10.98
C ARG A 14 14.67 -8.27 10.84
N HIS A 15 14.70 -8.77 9.62
CA HIS A 15 14.69 -10.20 9.31
C HIS A 15 13.49 -10.91 9.97
N GLN A 16 12.32 -10.27 9.90
CA GLN A 16 11.07 -10.76 10.47
C GLN A 16 10.08 -11.13 9.37
N PRO A 17 9.43 -12.30 9.46
CA PRO A 17 8.36 -12.62 8.52
C PRO A 17 7.16 -11.70 8.75
N LEU A 18 6.38 -11.49 7.70
CA LEU A 18 5.12 -10.77 7.80
C LEU A 18 4.08 -11.60 8.56
N PRO A 19 3.04 -10.98 9.11
CA PRO A 19 1.92 -11.74 9.67
C PRO A 19 1.33 -12.72 8.66
N ALA A 20 0.76 -13.83 9.15
CA ALA A 20 0.34 -14.97 8.33
C ALA A 20 -0.69 -14.61 7.23
N ARG A 21 -1.47 -13.55 7.42
CA ARG A 21 -2.52 -13.14 6.49
C ARG A 21 -2.12 -11.96 5.60
N ALA A 22 -0.83 -11.63 5.55
CA ALA A 22 -0.35 -10.53 4.72
C ALA A 22 -0.54 -10.84 3.23
N VAL A 23 -0.93 -9.82 2.48
CA VAL A 23 -1.07 -9.84 1.02
C VAL A 23 -0.27 -8.67 0.47
N LEU A 24 0.46 -8.91 -0.60
CA LEU A 24 1.29 -7.89 -1.24
C LEU A 24 0.62 -7.43 -2.54
N PRO A 25 0.30 -6.14 -2.67
CA PRO A 25 -0.11 -5.60 -3.97
C PRO A 25 0.99 -5.77 -5.01
N TYR A 26 0.59 -5.93 -6.26
CA TYR A 26 1.54 -6.11 -7.36
C TYR A 26 2.54 -4.94 -7.44
N VAL A 27 2.05 -3.70 -7.26
CA VAL A 27 2.93 -2.51 -7.29
C VAL A 27 3.95 -2.53 -6.15
N VAL A 28 3.59 -3.08 -4.99
CA VAL A 28 4.50 -3.20 -3.85
C VAL A 28 5.66 -4.15 -4.19
N VAL A 29 5.38 -5.24 -4.89
CA VAL A 29 6.44 -6.16 -5.35
C VAL A 29 7.46 -5.41 -6.23
N GLY A 30 6.98 -4.63 -7.19
CA GLY A 30 7.85 -3.82 -8.04
C GLY A 30 8.67 -2.79 -7.26
N GLU A 31 8.02 -2.09 -6.33
CA GLU A 31 8.70 -1.12 -5.47
C GLU A 31 9.76 -1.77 -4.58
N LEU A 32 9.48 -2.94 -4.03
CA LEU A 32 10.44 -3.67 -3.19
C LEU A 32 11.65 -4.14 -3.99
N LYS A 33 11.44 -4.65 -5.19
CA LYS A 33 12.55 -5.05 -6.07
C LYS A 33 13.40 -3.84 -6.44
N ALA A 34 12.77 -2.72 -6.78
CA ALA A 34 13.47 -1.48 -7.09
C ALA A 34 14.25 -0.95 -5.87
N PHE A 35 13.65 -1.01 -4.69
CA PHE A 35 14.28 -0.58 -3.45
C PHE A 35 15.52 -1.41 -3.14
N ALA A 36 15.45 -2.73 -3.31
CA ALA A 36 16.59 -3.63 -3.09
C ALA A 36 17.76 -3.29 -4.02
N LEU A 37 17.46 -3.00 -5.28
CA LEU A 37 18.47 -2.60 -6.27
C LEU A 37 19.08 -1.23 -5.93
N LYS A 38 18.24 -0.23 -5.66
CA LYS A 38 18.70 1.13 -5.37
C LYS A 38 19.46 1.23 -4.05
N SER A 39 19.10 0.40 -3.07
CA SER A 39 19.77 0.36 -1.77
C SER A 39 20.95 -0.61 -1.74
N ASN A 40 21.20 -1.28 -2.85
CA ASN A 40 22.28 -2.25 -2.98
C ASN A 40 22.26 -3.31 -1.88
N TRP A 41 21.10 -3.91 -1.65
CA TRP A 41 20.92 -4.94 -0.62
C TRP A 41 21.81 -6.15 -0.91
N GLY A 42 22.43 -6.66 0.16
CA GLY A 42 23.25 -7.86 0.07
C GLY A 42 22.41 -9.14 0.04
N TYR A 43 23.11 -10.27 -0.04
CA TYR A 43 22.52 -11.59 -0.21
C TYR A 43 21.45 -11.92 0.84
N GLN A 44 21.69 -11.61 2.12
CA GLN A 44 20.76 -11.98 3.18
C GLN A 44 19.41 -11.28 3.04
N ARG A 45 19.43 -9.97 2.76
CA ARG A 45 18.17 -9.22 2.58
C ARG A 45 17.45 -9.60 1.30
N VAL A 46 18.19 -9.79 0.21
CA VAL A 46 17.61 -10.21 -1.06
C VAL A 46 16.97 -11.60 -0.93
N SER A 47 17.67 -12.54 -0.29
CA SER A 47 17.14 -13.88 -0.07
C SER A 47 15.90 -13.86 0.81
N PHE A 48 15.87 -13.02 1.84
CA PHE A 48 14.69 -12.90 2.70
C PHE A 48 13.51 -12.27 1.96
N LEU A 49 13.78 -11.29 1.09
CA LEU A 49 12.75 -10.70 0.23
C LEU A 49 12.16 -11.74 -0.72
N GLU A 50 13.00 -12.57 -1.34
CA GLU A 50 12.53 -13.67 -2.19
C GLU A 50 11.68 -14.67 -1.41
N TYR A 51 12.07 -14.98 -0.18
CA TYR A 51 11.26 -15.81 0.72
C TYR A 51 9.87 -15.19 0.93
N ILE A 52 9.78 -13.89 1.17
CA ILE A 52 8.50 -13.19 1.32
C ILE A 52 7.64 -13.32 0.05
N PHE A 53 8.23 -13.15 -1.12
CA PHE A 53 7.48 -13.28 -2.38
C PHE A 53 6.97 -14.71 -2.61
N ASP A 54 7.68 -15.72 -2.12
CA ASP A 54 7.28 -17.12 -2.25
C ASP A 54 6.19 -17.52 -1.24
N GLU A 55 6.23 -16.93 -0.03
CA GLU A 55 5.36 -17.36 1.07
C GLU A 55 4.04 -16.60 1.16
N TYR A 56 3.97 -15.38 0.64
CA TYR A 56 2.78 -14.54 0.78
C TYR A 56 2.08 -14.31 -0.56
N PRO A 57 0.73 -14.27 -0.55
CA PRO A 57 -0.02 -14.04 -1.79
C PRO A 57 0.31 -12.66 -2.37
N ILE A 58 0.41 -12.61 -3.68
CA ILE A 58 0.58 -11.38 -4.43
C ILE A 58 -0.73 -11.09 -5.15
N ALA A 59 -1.33 -9.94 -4.86
CA ALA A 59 -2.56 -9.51 -5.50
C ALA A 59 -2.23 -8.86 -6.83
N VAL A 60 -2.73 -9.45 -7.92
CA VAL A 60 -2.64 -8.84 -9.24
C VAL A 60 -3.76 -7.82 -9.42
N MET A 61 -3.60 -6.90 -10.36
CA MET A 61 -4.59 -5.86 -10.63
C MET A 61 -5.85 -6.47 -11.22
N GLY A 62 -6.97 -6.29 -10.51
CA GLY A 62 -8.27 -6.74 -10.95
C GLY A 62 -8.97 -5.72 -11.84
N GLN A 63 -10.11 -6.13 -12.42
CA GLN A 63 -10.86 -5.31 -13.38
C GLN A 63 -11.46 -4.05 -12.75
N ALA A 64 -11.86 -4.11 -11.48
CA ALA A 64 -12.43 -2.97 -10.76
C ALA A 64 -11.39 -1.95 -10.30
N LEU A 65 -10.12 -2.29 -10.35
CA LEU A 65 -9.07 -1.48 -9.73
C LEU A 65 -8.94 -0.08 -10.35
N PRO A 66 -9.00 0.11 -11.67
CA PRO A 66 -8.90 1.46 -12.24
C PRO A 66 -9.99 2.42 -11.76
N ASP A 67 -11.21 1.95 -11.57
CA ASP A 67 -12.30 2.79 -11.06
C ASP A 67 -12.07 3.19 -9.61
N LEU A 68 -11.60 2.26 -8.79
CA LEU A 68 -11.23 2.55 -7.39
C LEU A 68 -10.09 3.56 -7.33
N TYR A 69 -9.06 3.37 -8.14
CA TYR A 69 -7.93 4.31 -8.25
C TYR A 69 -8.43 5.72 -8.59
N ALA A 70 -9.25 5.84 -9.64
CA ALA A 70 -9.75 7.12 -10.11
C ALA A 70 -10.56 7.84 -9.03
N ARG A 71 -11.39 7.09 -8.29
CA ARG A 71 -12.21 7.64 -7.21
C ARG A 71 -11.36 8.13 -6.05
N LEU A 72 -10.35 7.37 -5.66
CA LEU A 72 -9.42 7.75 -4.59
C LEU A 72 -8.64 9.00 -4.96
N ASP A 73 -8.13 9.07 -6.19
CA ASP A 73 -7.39 10.22 -6.67
C ASP A 73 -8.26 11.49 -6.72
N ALA A 74 -9.44 11.38 -7.29
CA ALA A 74 -10.37 12.51 -7.35
C ALA A 74 -10.77 12.99 -5.94
N TYR A 75 -11.03 12.08 -5.01
CA TYR A 75 -11.35 12.44 -3.64
C TYR A 75 -10.19 13.15 -2.96
N SER A 76 -8.98 12.61 -3.08
CA SER A 76 -7.78 13.20 -2.47
C SER A 76 -7.52 14.62 -2.95
N GLN A 77 -7.85 14.92 -4.21
CA GLN A 77 -7.69 16.26 -4.78
C GLN A 77 -8.90 17.15 -4.54
N GLY A 78 -9.90 16.70 -3.79
CA GLY A 78 -11.09 17.50 -3.51
C GLY A 78 -12.02 17.65 -4.70
N LYS A 79 -11.93 16.74 -5.68
CA LYS A 79 -12.65 16.85 -6.96
C LYS A 79 -13.68 15.74 -7.18
N LEU A 80 -13.97 14.94 -6.16
CA LEU A 80 -14.98 13.88 -6.29
C LEU A 80 -16.37 14.46 -6.05
N LEU A 81 -17.21 14.38 -7.09
CA LEU A 81 -18.56 14.89 -7.02
C LEU A 81 -19.37 14.14 -5.96
N GLY A 82 -20.04 14.90 -5.08
CA GLY A 82 -20.87 14.34 -4.02
C GLY A 82 -20.12 13.91 -2.75
N GLN A 83 -18.80 13.93 -2.76
CA GLN A 83 -17.99 13.60 -1.57
C GLN A 83 -16.84 14.60 -1.41
N PRO A 84 -17.14 15.82 -0.93
CA PRO A 84 -16.09 16.81 -0.69
C PRO A 84 -15.19 16.38 0.46
N LEU A 85 -13.97 16.89 0.46
CA LEU A 85 -13.07 16.72 1.60
C LEU A 85 -13.67 17.35 2.86
N PRO A 86 -13.38 16.79 4.05
CA PRO A 86 -13.82 17.39 5.31
C PRO A 86 -13.35 18.84 5.42
N ARG A 87 -14.15 19.66 6.15
CA ARG A 87 -13.81 21.06 6.39
C ARG A 87 -12.43 21.16 7.06
N GLY A 88 -11.58 22.03 6.55
CA GLY A 88 -10.23 22.23 7.07
C GLY A 88 -9.17 21.30 6.49
N MET A 89 -9.56 20.34 5.67
CA MET A 89 -8.63 19.45 4.99
C MET A 89 -8.28 19.98 3.61
N SER A 90 -6.99 20.13 3.33
CA SER A 90 -6.50 20.58 2.03
C SER A 90 -6.45 19.41 1.03
N ALA A 91 -6.65 19.74 -0.25
CA ALA A 91 -6.43 18.79 -1.32
C ALA A 91 -5.01 18.21 -1.26
N CYS A 92 -4.89 16.93 -1.51
CA CYS A 92 -3.63 16.19 -1.46
C CYS A 92 -3.38 15.52 -2.80
N ASN A 93 -2.16 15.66 -3.32
CA ASN A 93 -1.74 14.95 -4.53
C ASN A 93 -0.93 13.72 -4.11
N MET A 94 -1.62 12.62 -3.88
CA MET A 94 -0.99 11.38 -3.46
C MET A 94 -0.10 10.79 -4.55
N GLY A 95 0.96 10.08 -4.14
CA GLY A 95 1.76 9.29 -5.06
C GLY A 95 0.91 8.21 -5.75
N LYS A 96 1.21 7.95 -7.01
CA LYS A 96 0.43 7.00 -7.82
C LYS A 96 0.46 5.59 -7.26
N ASN A 97 1.63 5.15 -6.79
CA ASN A 97 1.75 3.80 -6.21
C ASN A 97 0.95 3.68 -4.92
N ASP A 98 0.92 4.71 -4.08
CA ASP A 98 0.11 4.73 -2.87
C ASP A 98 -1.38 4.61 -3.20
N LEU A 99 -1.84 5.29 -4.25
CA LEU A 99 -3.22 5.17 -4.73
C LEU A 99 -3.53 3.74 -5.18
N TRP A 100 -2.61 3.08 -5.90
CA TRP A 100 -2.80 1.68 -6.30
C TRP A 100 -2.83 0.74 -5.10
N VAL A 101 -2.02 0.99 -4.09
CA VAL A 101 -2.01 0.20 -2.85
C VAL A 101 -3.35 0.34 -2.13
N ALA A 102 -3.83 1.56 -1.95
CA ALA A 102 -5.13 1.82 -1.31
C ALA A 102 -6.28 1.20 -2.11
N ALA A 103 -6.26 1.34 -3.43
CA ALA A 103 -7.26 0.74 -4.32
C ALA A 103 -7.28 -0.79 -4.18
N THR A 104 -6.09 -1.41 -4.07
CA THR A 104 -5.98 -2.87 -3.89
C THR A 104 -6.62 -3.30 -2.57
N ALA A 105 -6.38 -2.58 -1.49
CA ALA A 105 -6.98 -2.89 -0.19
C ALA A 105 -8.51 -2.80 -0.24
N LEU A 106 -9.06 -1.77 -0.89
CA LEU A 106 -10.50 -1.64 -1.08
C LEU A 106 -11.07 -2.76 -1.96
N ASP A 107 -10.39 -3.09 -3.04
CA ASP A 107 -10.83 -4.15 -3.96
C ASP A 107 -10.90 -5.51 -3.26
N LEU A 108 -9.93 -5.80 -2.40
CA LEU A 108 -9.88 -7.05 -1.63
C LEU A 108 -10.71 -7.01 -0.35
N ASP A 109 -11.30 -5.87 -0.02
CA ASP A 109 -12.02 -5.65 1.24
C ASP A 109 -11.15 -6.03 2.45
N MET A 110 -9.92 -5.59 2.46
CA MET A 110 -8.93 -5.87 3.49
C MET A 110 -8.37 -4.60 4.09
N PRO A 111 -7.99 -4.61 5.38
CA PRO A 111 -7.26 -3.49 5.96
C PRO A 111 -5.92 -3.27 5.27
N LEU A 112 -5.49 -2.02 5.22
CA LEU A 112 -4.14 -1.64 4.80
C LEU A 112 -3.26 -1.44 6.03
N HIS A 113 -2.17 -2.20 6.10
CA HIS A 113 -1.11 -2.01 7.08
C HIS A 113 -0.08 -1.04 6.52
N THR A 114 0.13 0.06 7.20
CA THR A 114 1.07 1.10 6.76
C THR A 114 1.66 1.83 7.97
N ALA A 115 2.85 2.37 7.80
CA ALA A 115 3.45 3.31 8.76
C ALA A 115 3.18 4.77 8.35
N ASP A 116 2.54 4.99 7.20
CA ASP A 116 2.35 6.30 6.58
C ASP A 116 0.96 6.83 6.86
N HIS A 117 0.88 8.06 7.36
CA HIS A 117 -0.38 8.76 7.63
C HIS A 117 -0.98 9.45 6.40
N ASP A 118 -0.32 9.39 5.26
CA ASP A 118 -0.83 9.97 4.01
C ASP A 118 -2.11 9.29 3.50
N PHE A 119 -2.43 8.10 4.02
CA PHE A 119 -3.66 7.38 3.69
C PHE A 119 -4.87 7.75 4.59
N ASP A 120 -4.65 8.51 5.66
CA ASP A 120 -5.67 8.67 6.72
C ASP A 120 -7.00 9.21 6.20
N HIS A 121 -6.97 10.17 5.26
CA HIS A 121 -8.17 10.78 4.71
C HIS A 121 -9.02 9.81 3.88
N LEU A 122 -8.45 8.72 3.41
CA LEU A 122 -9.16 7.74 2.58
C LEU A 122 -10.11 6.85 3.39
N THR A 123 -10.07 6.91 4.71
CA THR A 123 -11.04 6.19 5.56
C THR A 123 -12.47 6.64 5.28
N ALA A 124 -12.66 7.87 4.80
CA ALA A 124 -13.98 8.37 4.40
C ALA A 124 -14.57 7.59 3.21
N LEU A 125 -13.73 6.93 2.42
CA LEU A 125 -14.15 6.09 1.29
C LEU A 125 -14.20 4.60 1.64
N GLY A 126 -14.08 4.25 2.91
CA GLY A 126 -14.18 2.87 3.37
C GLY A 126 -12.86 2.15 3.58
N LEU A 127 -11.73 2.83 3.37
CA LEU A 127 -10.42 2.22 3.65
C LEU A 127 -10.24 2.02 5.15
N VAL A 128 -9.90 0.81 5.55
CA VAL A 128 -9.56 0.47 6.94
C VAL A 128 -8.05 0.49 7.07
N LEU A 129 -7.54 1.29 8.01
CA LEU A 129 -6.10 1.43 8.23
C LEU A 129 -5.69 0.78 9.53
N ILE A 130 -4.57 0.08 9.49
CA ILE A 130 -3.86 -0.36 10.68
C ILE A 130 -2.48 0.29 10.62
N ASN A 131 -2.26 1.28 11.48
CA ASN A 131 -1.00 1.99 11.53
C ASN A 131 -0.03 1.23 12.42
N GLU A 132 1.16 1.00 11.90
CA GLU A 132 2.23 0.30 12.60
C GLU A 132 3.51 1.08 12.41
N ALA A 133 4.24 1.34 13.50
CA ALA A 133 5.54 2.00 13.40
C ALA A 133 6.53 1.13 12.61
N PRO A 134 7.34 1.76 11.75
CA PRO A 134 8.30 1.02 10.92
C PRO A 134 9.41 0.36 11.74
#